data_4e7a60ce7ab28134d13df45391459273
#
_entry.id   4e7a60ce7ab28134d13df45391459273
#
_cell.length_a   1.000
_cell.length_b   1.000
_cell.length_c   1.000
_cell.angle_alpha   90.00
_cell.angle_beta   90.00
_cell.angle_gamma   90.00
#
_symmetry.space_group_name_H-M   'P 1'
#
loop_
_entity.id
_entity.type
_entity.pdbx_description
1 polymer ?
#
loop_
_entity_poly.entity_id
_entity_poly.type
_entity_poly.pdbx_seq_one_letter_code
_entity_poly.pdbx_strand_id
1 'polypeptide(L)'
;RVWGRMPADRLEFIMPAVSSASPKLTFAFVMDPVENEPMDGSTTIVMMREAQDRGHTVLYVDPDDLEVDAGRVRSLAVSITLDLASETPITKGEARIYDFDEEIDVALQRKDPPVDRDFIVATQIMDVCRKTIVLNRPAAVIAYNEKLLATQFADLMPATRVTRRIDELKAFMA
;
A
#
# COMPACT_ATOMS: atom_id res chain seq x y z
N ARG A 1 -4.26 -35.04 -7.54
CA ARG A 1 -3.59 -35.11 -6.23
C ARG A 1 -4.28 -34.17 -5.29
N VAL A 2 -4.92 -34.73 -4.27
CA VAL A 2 -5.70 -34.02 -3.26
C VAL A 2 -4.72 -33.27 -2.36
N TRP A 3 -4.85 -31.95 -2.26
CA TRP A 3 -4.17 -31.17 -1.24
C TRP A 3 -4.77 -31.53 0.11
N GLY A 4 -4.04 -32.31 0.91
CA GLY A 4 -4.45 -32.61 2.28
C GLY A 4 -4.49 -31.29 3.10
N ARG A 5 -5.56 -31.12 3.89
CA ARG A 5 -5.66 -30.04 4.88
C ARG A 5 -4.44 -30.11 5.79
N MET A 6 -3.65 -29.04 5.81
CA MET A 6 -2.64 -28.87 6.87
C MET A 6 -3.36 -28.77 8.22
N PRO A 7 -2.87 -29.48 9.23
CA PRO A 7 -3.43 -29.38 10.56
C PRO A 7 -3.22 -27.96 11.12
N ALA A 8 -4.26 -27.43 11.76
CA ALA A 8 -4.32 -26.05 12.27
C ALA A 8 -3.30 -25.73 13.41
N ASP A 9 -2.62 -26.75 13.91
CA ASP A 9 -1.68 -26.66 15.04
C ASP A 9 -0.24 -26.27 14.66
N ARG A 10 0.04 -26.03 13.38
CA ARG A 10 1.37 -25.61 12.89
C ARG A 10 1.47 -24.17 12.40
N LEU A 11 0.48 -23.33 12.67
CA LEU A 11 0.51 -21.90 12.35
C LEU A 11 0.68 -21.02 13.60
N GLU A 12 1.26 -21.54 14.68
CA GLU A 12 1.95 -20.67 15.61
C GLU A 12 3.26 -20.18 14.96
N PHE A 13 3.10 -19.28 13.98
CA PHE A 13 4.16 -18.36 13.65
C PHE A 13 4.37 -17.56 14.94
N ILE A 14 5.40 -17.93 15.70
CA ILE A 14 5.83 -17.19 16.88
C ILE A 14 6.27 -15.82 16.36
N MET A 15 5.31 -14.92 16.23
CA MET A 15 5.64 -13.50 16.16
C MET A 15 6.30 -13.18 17.50
N PRO A 16 7.54 -12.71 17.51
CA PRO A 16 8.13 -12.28 18.77
C PRO A 16 7.19 -11.27 19.40
N ALA A 17 6.87 -11.44 20.68
CA ALA A 17 6.05 -10.51 21.40
C ALA A 17 6.64 -9.12 21.18
N VAL A 18 5.91 -8.24 20.49
CA VAL A 18 6.34 -6.86 20.26
C VAL A 18 6.46 -6.26 21.65
N SER A 19 7.67 -5.90 22.04
CA SER A 19 7.93 -5.25 23.32
C SER A 19 6.99 -4.05 23.47
N SER A 20 6.36 -3.88 24.61
CA SER A 20 5.43 -2.78 24.92
C SER A 20 6.07 -1.38 24.91
N ALA A 21 7.26 -1.23 24.36
CA ALA A 21 8.06 -0.01 24.25
C ALA A 21 8.51 0.29 22.80
N SER A 22 7.77 -0.16 21.78
CA SER A 22 8.05 0.26 20.41
C SER A 22 7.78 1.76 20.26
N PRO A 23 8.68 2.54 19.62
CA PRO A 23 8.45 3.96 19.42
C PRO A 23 7.15 4.17 18.62
N LYS A 24 6.43 5.25 18.97
CA LYS A 24 5.29 5.68 18.18
C LYS A 24 5.77 6.19 16.84
N LEU A 25 5.30 5.58 15.76
CA LEU A 25 5.63 5.94 14.38
C LEU A 25 4.48 6.71 13.71
N THR A 26 4.82 7.47 12.68
CA THR A 26 3.87 8.13 11.78
C THR A 26 3.87 7.41 10.44
N PHE A 27 2.70 6.87 10.07
CA PHE A 27 2.45 6.19 8.79
C PHE A 27 1.64 7.10 7.87
N ALA A 28 2.12 7.33 6.66
CA ALA A 28 1.37 8.01 5.61
C ALA A 28 0.90 7.00 4.56
N PHE A 29 -0.40 6.99 4.28
CA PHE A 29 -1.00 6.21 3.22
C PHE A 29 -1.32 7.14 2.05
N VAL A 30 -0.52 7.04 0.99
CA VAL A 30 -0.72 7.77 -0.26
C VAL A 30 -1.67 6.95 -1.12
N MET A 31 -2.93 7.40 -1.25
CA MET A 31 -4.01 6.59 -1.80
C MET A 31 -5.15 7.46 -2.35
N ASP A 32 -6.02 6.86 -3.13
CA ASP A 32 -7.29 7.45 -3.54
C ASP A 32 -8.17 7.80 -2.31
N PRO A 33 -9.23 8.62 -2.45
CA PRO A 33 -10.01 9.06 -1.30
C PRO A 33 -10.43 7.91 -0.39
N VAL A 34 -10.02 7.99 0.87
CA VAL A 34 -10.21 6.93 1.88
C VAL A 34 -11.68 6.56 2.09
N GLU A 35 -12.59 7.47 1.79
CA GLU A 35 -14.05 7.26 1.85
C GLU A 35 -14.54 6.27 0.79
N ASN A 36 -13.78 6.10 -0.29
CA ASN A 36 -14.12 5.15 -1.37
C ASN A 36 -13.63 3.73 -1.06
N GLU A 37 -12.80 3.55 -0.03
CA GLU A 37 -12.31 2.25 0.35
C GLU A 37 -13.41 1.38 0.97
N PRO A 38 -13.56 0.13 0.52
CA PRO A 38 -14.47 -0.79 1.17
C PRO A 38 -13.98 -1.10 2.59
N MET A 39 -14.78 -0.78 3.60
CA MET A 39 -14.41 -1.03 5.00
C MET A 39 -14.22 -2.52 5.27
N ASP A 40 -14.96 -3.37 4.54
CA ASP A 40 -14.79 -4.82 4.57
C ASP A 40 -13.89 -5.29 3.43
N GLY A 41 -12.76 -5.87 3.77
CA GLY A 41 -11.86 -6.54 2.83
C GLY A 41 -10.77 -5.68 2.19
N SER A 42 -10.73 -4.35 2.42
CA SER A 42 -9.61 -3.53 1.98
C SER A 42 -8.35 -3.82 2.80
N THR A 43 -7.29 -4.24 2.13
CA THR A 43 -5.97 -4.42 2.76
C THR A 43 -5.43 -3.10 3.33
N THR A 44 -5.75 -1.97 2.69
CA THR A 44 -5.32 -0.64 3.14
C THR A 44 -5.98 -0.30 4.48
N ILE A 45 -7.29 -0.50 4.61
CA ILE A 45 -8.02 -0.29 5.88
C ILE A 45 -7.49 -1.21 6.98
N VAL A 46 -7.21 -2.47 6.69
CA VAL A 46 -6.63 -3.40 7.66
C VAL A 46 -5.25 -2.92 8.14
N MET A 47 -4.40 -2.45 7.24
CA MET A 47 -3.08 -1.92 7.61
C MET A 47 -3.18 -0.62 8.42
N MET A 48 -4.07 0.30 8.05
CA MET A 48 -4.33 1.53 8.82
C MET A 48 -4.80 1.20 10.24
N ARG A 49 -5.75 0.26 10.34
CA ARG A 49 -6.28 -0.20 11.62
C ARG A 49 -5.20 -0.81 12.49
N GLU A 50 -4.39 -1.72 11.96
CA GLU A 50 -3.31 -2.36 12.70
C GLU A 50 -2.27 -1.34 13.17
N ALA A 51 -1.93 -0.34 12.34
CA ALA A 51 -1.04 0.74 12.75
C ALA A 51 -1.64 1.55 13.92
N GLN A 52 -2.93 1.87 13.86
CA GLN A 52 -3.65 2.57 14.94
C GLN A 52 -3.71 1.74 16.21
N ASP A 53 -4.04 0.46 16.13
CA ASP A 53 -4.16 -0.46 17.28
C ASP A 53 -2.80 -0.64 17.99
N ARG A 54 -1.69 -0.48 17.28
CA ARG A 54 -0.32 -0.41 17.84
C ARG A 54 0.06 0.96 18.38
N GLY A 55 -0.83 1.94 18.34
CA GLY A 55 -0.60 3.28 18.88
C GLY A 55 0.15 4.23 17.96
N HIS A 56 0.32 3.87 16.68
CA HIS A 56 0.95 4.72 15.67
C HIS A 56 -0.01 5.82 15.18
N THR A 57 0.56 6.88 14.60
CA THR A 57 -0.21 7.90 13.90
C THR A 57 -0.45 7.45 12.46
N VAL A 58 -1.68 7.54 12.01
CA VAL A 58 -2.09 7.23 10.63
C VAL A 58 -2.47 8.51 9.92
N LEU A 59 -1.84 8.78 8.78
CA LEU A 59 -2.12 9.91 7.91
C LEU A 59 -2.67 9.41 6.57
N TYR A 60 -3.69 10.08 6.08
CA TYR A 60 -4.14 10.01 4.70
C TYR A 60 -3.48 11.12 3.89
N VAL A 61 -2.99 10.79 2.72
CA VAL A 61 -2.39 11.68 1.74
C VAL A 61 -3.03 11.43 0.39
N ASP A 62 -3.61 12.47 -0.20
CA ASP A 62 -4.05 12.41 -1.58
C ASP A 62 -2.81 12.45 -2.51
N PRO A 63 -2.67 11.55 -3.49
CA PRO A 63 -1.56 11.57 -4.43
C PRO A 63 -1.40 12.91 -5.16
N ASP A 64 -2.49 13.62 -5.40
CA ASP A 64 -2.48 14.92 -6.10
C ASP A 64 -1.96 16.07 -5.22
N ASP A 65 -1.90 15.89 -3.90
CA ASP A 65 -1.34 16.85 -2.95
C ASP A 65 0.18 16.71 -2.74
N LEU A 66 0.79 15.67 -3.35
CA LEU A 66 2.24 15.47 -3.24
C LEU A 66 3.01 16.56 -4.01
N GLU A 67 3.99 17.15 -3.36
CA GLU A 67 4.88 18.13 -3.96
C GLU A 67 6.35 17.88 -3.63
N VAL A 68 7.24 18.39 -4.47
CA VAL A 68 8.67 18.48 -4.17
C VAL A 68 9.06 19.96 -4.13
N ASP A 69 9.43 20.44 -2.95
CA ASP A 69 9.94 21.79 -2.76
C ASP A 69 11.38 21.74 -2.25
N ALA A 70 12.29 22.40 -2.97
CA ALA A 70 13.72 22.43 -2.65
C ALA A 70 14.33 21.04 -2.39
N GLY A 71 13.87 20.00 -3.10
CA GLY A 71 14.34 18.62 -2.97
C GLY A 71 13.78 17.88 -1.74
N ARG A 72 12.75 18.40 -1.10
CA ARG A 72 12.02 17.79 0.02
C ARG A 72 10.61 17.43 -0.41
N VAL A 73 10.16 16.24 -0.06
CA VAL A 73 8.79 15.80 -0.32
C VAL A 73 7.87 16.36 0.77
N ARG A 74 6.81 17.00 0.36
CA ARG A 74 5.76 17.53 1.23
C ARG A 74 4.39 17.16 0.69
N SER A 75 3.39 17.17 1.55
CA SER A 75 2.00 17.02 1.15
C SER A 75 1.05 17.60 2.18
N LEU A 76 -0.09 18.09 1.72
CA LEU A 76 -1.24 18.22 2.60
C LEU A 76 -1.64 16.81 3.06
N ALA A 77 -1.77 16.60 4.36
CA ALA A 77 -2.18 15.33 4.92
C ALA A 77 -3.12 15.52 6.10
N VAL A 78 -3.92 14.49 6.36
CA VAL A 78 -4.94 14.49 7.40
C VAL A 78 -4.76 13.26 8.28
N SER A 79 -4.77 13.43 9.59
CA SER A 79 -4.80 12.27 10.49
C SER A 79 -6.12 11.52 10.36
N ILE A 80 -6.06 10.20 10.38
CA ILE A 80 -7.21 9.31 10.30
C ILE A 80 -7.35 8.53 11.59
N THR A 81 -8.58 8.45 12.10
CA THR A 81 -8.98 7.51 13.13
C THR A 81 -10.09 6.62 12.58
N LEU A 82 -9.89 5.31 12.69
CA LEU A 82 -10.83 4.29 12.24
C LEU A 82 -11.57 3.68 13.44
N ASP A 83 -12.90 3.70 13.38
CA ASP A 83 -13.78 2.95 14.29
C ASP A 83 -14.79 2.16 13.45
N LEU A 84 -14.44 0.91 13.12
CA LEU A 84 -15.26 0.06 12.25
C LEU A 84 -16.59 -0.37 12.88
N ALA A 85 -16.81 -0.10 14.18
CA ALA A 85 -18.08 -0.35 14.85
C ALA A 85 -19.05 0.85 14.76
N SER A 86 -18.54 2.00 14.33
CA SER A 86 -19.33 3.23 14.20
C SER A 86 -20.07 3.30 12.87
N GLU A 87 -21.21 4.01 12.84
CA GLU A 87 -21.90 4.37 11.60
C GLU A 87 -21.08 5.30 10.71
N THR A 88 -20.14 6.04 11.30
CA THR A 88 -19.15 6.88 10.62
C THR A 88 -17.76 6.35 10.91
N PRO A 89 -17.30 5.32 10.19
CA PRO A 89 -16.08 4.57 10.54
C PRO A 89 -14.79 5.36 10.40
N ILE A 90 -14.79 6.49 9.69
CA ILE A 90 -13.63 7.32 9.42
C ILE A 90 -13.82 8.68 10.08
N THR A 91 -12.87 9.05 10.96
CA THR A 91 -12.77 10.41 11.48
C THR A 91 -11.49 11.05 10.97
N LYS A 92 -11.62 12.21 10.32
CA LYS A 92 -10.50 13.03 9.84
C LYS A 92 -10.16 14.14 10.86
N GLY A 93 -8.87 14.29 11.15
CA GLY A 93 -8.35 15.41 11.94
C GLY A 93 -8.15 16.67 11.12
N GLU A 94 -7.34 17.58 11.63
CA GLU A 94 -7.01 18.82 10.94
C GLU A 94 -6.00 18.57 9.80
N ALA A 95 -6.28 19.16 8.64
CA ALA A 95 -5.40 19.07 7.48
C ALA A 95 -4.22 20.05 7.65
N ARG A 96 -3.01 19.60 7.40
CA ARG A 96 -1.82 20.46 7.36
C ARG A 96 -0.74 19.89 6.42
N ILE A 97 0.22 20.74 6.08
CA ILE A 97 1.39 20.30 5.33
C ILE A 97 2.33 19.51 6.26
N TYR A 98 2.76 18.36 5.78
CA TYR A 98 3.77 17.51 6.40
C TYR A 98 5.01 17.44 5.52
N ASP A 99 6.19 17.51 6.13
CA ASP A 99 7.44 17.17 5.50
C ASP A 99 7.74 15.69 5.71
N PHE A 100 7.90 14.94 4.61
CA PHE A 100 8.03 13.49 4.70
C PHE A 100 9.27 13.08 5.50
N ASP A 101 10.43 13.62 5.17
CA ASP A 101 11.68 13.18 5.80
C ASP A 101 11.87 13.65 7.26
N GLU A 102 11.04 14.57 7.74
CA GLU A 102 11.12 15.07 9.12
C GLU A 102 9.97 14.59 10.01
N GLU A 103 8.81 14.23 9.44
CA GLU A 103 7.61 14.00 10.23
C GLU A 103 6.93 12.64 9.94
N ILE A 104 7.36 11.91 8.87
CA ILE A 104 6.77 10.65 8.46
C ILE A 104 7.83 9.55 8.47
N ASP A 105 7.63 8.53 9.30
CA ASP A 105 8.55 7.42 9.41
C ASP A 105 8.39 6.43 8.25
N VAL A 106 7.14 6.16 7.86
CA VAL A 106 6.80 5.19 6.82
C VAL A 106 5.72 5.76 5.90
N ALA A 107 5.95 5.70 4.61
CA ALA A 107 4.97 6.05 3.60
C ALA A 107 4.64 4.83 2.73
N LEU A 108 3.35 4.55 2.53
CA LEU A 108 2.86 3.44 1.72
C LEU A 108 2.19 3.98 0.47
N GLN A 109 2.66 3.52 -0.72
CA GLN A 109 1.97 3.75 -1.98
C GLN A 109 0.79 2.78 -2.06
N ARG A 110 -0.42 3.32 -1.94
CA ARG A 110 -1.67 2.56 -1.92
C ARG A 110 -2.69 3.08 -2.91
N LYS A 111 -2.27 3.95 -3.85
CA LYS A 111 -3.12 4.35 -4.98
C LYS A 111 -3.50 3.13 -5.81
N ASP A 112 -4.79 3.04 -6.12
CA ASP A 112 -5.32 1.96 -6.94
C ASP A 112 -4.95 2.12 -8.43
N PRO A 113 -4.96 1.02 -9.22
CA PRO A 113 -4.85 1.10 -10.66
C PRO A 113 -5.93 2.00 -11.29
N PRO A 114 -5.69 2.59 -12.44
CA PRO A 114 -4.65 2.22 -13.41
C PRO A 114 -3.26 2.75 -13.05
N VAL A 115 -2.22 2.01 -13.46
CA VAL A 115 -0.84 2.50 -13.42
C VAL A 115 -0.65 3.44 -14.61
N ASP A 116 -1.16 4.63 -14.45
CA ASP A 116 -1.12 5.71 -15.42
C ASP A 116 -0.01 6.73 -15.08
N ARG A 117 -0.08 7.88 -15.73
CA ARG A 117 0.90 8.93 -15.53
C ARG A 117 0.88 9.49 -14.11
N ASP A 118 -0.30 9.66 -13.53
CA ASP A 118 -0.46 10.26 -12.20
C ASP A 118 0.04 9.31 -11.11
N PHE A 119 -0.26 8.01 -11.26
CA PHE A 119 0.33 6.96 -10.42
C PHE A 119 1.87 6.99 -10.49
N ILE A 120 2.44 7.09 -11.71
CA ILE A 120 3.89 7.09 -11.91
C ILE A 120 4.52 8.34 -11.29
N VAL A 121 3.93 9.53 -11.50
CA VAL A 121 4.46 10.79 -10.96
C VAL A 121 4.41 10.78 -9.43
N ALA A 122 3.30 10.39 -8.82
CA ALA A 122 3.19 10.25 -7.36
C ALA A 122 4.28 9.30 -6.81
N THR A 123 4.47 8.15 -7.47
CA THR A 123 5.50 7.18 -7.09
C THR A 123 6.92 7.77 -7.21
N GLN A 124 7.20 8.55 -8.27
CA GLN A 124 8.49 9.21 -8.47
C GLN A 124 8.74 10.33 -7.44
N ILE A 125 7.71 11.07 -7.05
CA ILE A 125 7.82 12.05 -5.96
C ILE A 125 8.21 11.34 -4.66
N MET A 126 7.56 10.24 -4.31
CA MET A 126 7.90 9.46 -3.12
C MET A 126 9.33 8.89 -3.16
N ASP A 127 9.90 8.62 -4.36
CA ASP A 127 11.29 8.15 -4.51
C ASP A 127 12.34 9.23 -4.16
N VAL A 128 11.93 10.49 -4.02
CA VAL A 128 12.80 11.59 -3.58
C VAL A 128 13.08 11.54 -2.09
N CYS A 129 12.24 10.89 -1.29
CA CYS A 129 12.42 10.73 0.15
C CYS A 129 13.77 10.06 0.46
N ARG A 130 14.42 10.52 1.53
CA ARG A 130 15.75 10.03 1.95
C ARG A 130 15.77 9.38 3.31
N LYS A 131 14.86 9.77 4.22
CA LYS A 131 14.76 9.25 5.58
C LYS A 131 13.49 8.44 5.76
N THR A 132 12.38 8.89 5.18
CA THR A 132 11.12 8.17 5.19
C THR A 132 11.26 6.82 4.52
N ILE A 133 10.84 5.76 5.18
CA ILE A 133 10.78 4.42 4.57
C ILE A 133 9.58 4.35 3.63
N VAL A 134 9.83 4.28 2.33
CA VAL A 134 8.74 4.18 1.33
C VAL A 134 8.50 2.72 0.95
N LEU A 135 7.28 2.24 1.14
CA LEU A 135 6.81 0.89 0.83
C LEU A 135 5.67 0.92 -0.21
N ASN A 136 5.74 0.12 -1.26
CA ASN A 136 6.88 -0.66 -1.71
C ASN A 136 7.92 0.29 -2.33
N ARG A 137 9.15 -0.22 -2.52
CA ARG A 137 10.24 0.60 -3.07
C ARG A 137 9.84 1.21 -4.41
N PRO A 138 9.79 2.55 -4.57
CA PRO A 138 9.24 3.22 -5.75
C PRO A 138 9.87 2.77 -7.07
N ALA A 139 11.19 2.66 -7.11
CA ALA A 139 11.91 2.16 -8.29
C ALA A 139 11.47 0.75 -8.71
N ALA A 140 11.14 -0.12 -7.75
CA ALA A 140 10.64 -1.46 -8.05
C ALA A 140 9.18 -1.42 -8.55
N VAL A 141 8.34 -0.56 -7.96
CA VAL A 141 6.94 -0.37 -8.39
C VAL A 141 6.88 0.07 -9.85
N ILE A 142 7.76 0.99 -10.26
CA ILE A 142 7.83 1.47 -11.66
C ILE A 142 8.44 0.42 -12.60
N ALA A 143 9.49 -0.28 -12.17
CA ALA A 143 10.22 -1.20 -13.02
C ALA A 143 9.49 -2.53 -13.27
N TYR A 144 8.69 -3.00 -12.32
CA TYR A 144 8.08 -4.32 -12.35
C TYR A 144 6.57 -4.26 -12.40
N ASN A 145 6.01 -4.73 -13.53
CA ASN A 145 4.58 -5.05 -13.56
C ASN A 145 4.35 -6.37 -12.82
N GLU A 146 3.50 -6.37 -11.81
CA GLU A 146 3.22 -7.53 -10.95
C GLU A 146 2.81 -8.79 -11.70
N LYS A 147 2.03 -8.64 -12.79
CA LYS A 147 1.53 -9.75 -13.60
C LYS A 147 2.60 -10.29 -14.56
N LEU A 148 3.42 -9.40 -15.12
CA LEU A 148 4.50 -9.80 -16.02
C LEU A 148 5.68 -10.38 -15.24
N LEU A 149 5.99 -9.85 -14.05
CA LEU A 149 7.05 -10.39 -13.22
C LEU A 149 6.78 -11.87 -12.86
N ALA A 150 5.54 -12.21 -12.58
CA ALA A 150 5.15 -13.58 -12.26
C ALA A 150 5.50 -14.58 -13.39
N THR A 151 5.48 -14.15 -14.66
CA THR A 151 5.81 -15.03 -15.81
C THR A 151 7.27 -15.53 -15.81
N GLN A 152 8.16 -14.93 -15.03
CA GLN A 152 9.51 -15.43 -14.83
C GLN A 152 9.56 -16.75 -14.04
N PHE A 153 8.44 -17.12 -13.40
CA PHE A 153 8.29 -18.34 -12.62
C PHE A 153 7.25 -19.26 -13.26
N ALA A 154 7.36 -19.45 -14.59
CA ALA A 154 6.37 -20.16 -15.41
C ALA A 154 6.13 -21.62 -14.95
N ASP A 155 7.12 -22.24 -14.33
CA ASP A 155 7.05 -23.59 -13.74
C ASP A 155 6.18 -23.67 -12.47
N LEU A 156 5.94 -22.53 -11.82
CA LEU A 156 5.09 -22.40 -10.63
C LEU A 156 3.68 -21.85 -10.96
N MET A 157 3.41 -21.55 -12.23
CA MET A 157 2.17 -20.95 -12.69
C MET A 157 1.31 -21.95 -13.49
N PRO A 158 -0.02 -21.78 -13.50
CA PRO A 158 -0.85 -22.42 -14.51
C PRO A 158 -0.47 -21.90 -15.91
N ALA A 159 -0.92 -22.59 -16.96
CA ALA A 159 -0.73 -22.13 -18.33
C ALA A 159 -1.20 -20.67 -18.45
N THR A 160 -0.29 -19.80 -18.81
CA THR A 160 -0.53 -18.34 -18.85
C THR A 160 -0.03 -17.76 -20.15
N ARG A 161 -0.84 -16.93 -20.79
CA ARG A 161 -0.45 -16.17 -21.99
C ARG A 161 -0.74 -14.69 -21.80
N VAL A 162 0.27 -13.86 -22.03
CA VAL A 162 0.13 -12.40 -22.07
C VAL A 162 0.34 -11.95 -23.52
N THR A 163 -0.70 -11.40 -24.14
CA THR A 163 -0.66 -10.98 -25.53
C THR A 163 -1.60 -9.80 -25.77
N ARG A 164 -1.28 -8.98 -26.80
CA ARG A 164 -2.18 -7.93 -27.33
C ARG A 164 -2.91 -8.39 -28.60
N ARG A 165 -2.62 -9.60 -29.07
CA ARG A 165 -3.22 -10.18 -30.27
C ARG A 165 -4.44 -11.02 -29.89
N ILE A 166 -5.61 -10.64 -30.39
CA ILE A 166 -6.88 -11.31 -30.07
C ILE A 166 -6.93 -12.73 -30.65
N ASP A 167 -6.34 -12.96 -31.83
CA ASP A 167 -6.25 -14.28 -32.46
C ASP A 167 -5.46 -15.28 -31.58
N GLU A 168 -4.35 -14.83 -30.99
CA GLU A 168 -3.56 -15.62 -30.06
C GLU A 168 -4.30 -15.91 -28.77
N LEU A 169 -5.10 -14.95 -28.28
CA LEU A 169 -5.92 -15.15 -27.09
C LEU A 169 -6.99 -16.21 -27.31
N LYS A 170 -7.67 -16.14 -28.48
CA LYS A 170 -8.67 -17.15 -28.88
C LYS A 170 -8.06 -18.54 -29.03
N ALA A 171 -6.86 -18.63 -29.63
CA ALA A 171 -6.15 -19.89 -29.77
C ALA A 171 -5.71 -20.49 -28.42
N PHE A 172 -5.42 -19.64 -27.42
CA PHE A 172 -5.06 -20.09 -26.08
C PHE A 172 -6.26 -20.61 -25.28
N MET A 173 -7.46 -20.13 -25.58
CA MET A 173 -8.71 -20.52 -24.89
C MET A 173 -9.39 -21.75 -25.51
N ALA A 174 -8.95 -22.21 -26.69
CA ALA A 174 -9.52 -23.34 -27.40
C ALA A 174 -8.91 -24.67 -26.93
#